data_685c8e531b40dabbe0a23cf32577161a
#
_entry.id   685c8e531b40dabbe0a23cf32577161a
#
_cell.length_a   1.000
_cell.length_b   1.000
_cell.length_c   1.000
_cell.angle_alpha   90.00
_cell.angle_beta   90.00
_cell.angle_gamma   90.00
#
_symmetry.space_group_name_H-M   'P 1'
#
loop_
_entity.id
_entity.type
_entity.pdbx_description
1 polymer ?
#
loop_
_entity_poly.entity_id
_entity_poly.type
_entity_poly.pdbx_seq_one_letter_code
_entity_poly.pdbx_strand_id
1 'polypeptide(L)'
;MVPASAPCCDELETIFDMAFDQITIADGNGVFLKVSKACAQNFGIPLDQIIGASAFDLEKQGIFDVSTTVTVLRTQQSVTLVQKTKGGRKLLVSGKPLFDSQGRLVRVINISRDITLEESLKEEL
;
A
#
# COMPACT_ATOMS: atom_id res chain seq x y z
N MET A 1 -20.29 -23.26 -15.03
CA MET A 1 -20.27 -23.35 -13.56
C MET A 1 -18.99 -22.73 -13.04
N VAL A 2 -19.12 -21.80 -12.13
CA VAL A 2 -17.94 -21.19 -11.50
C VAL A 2 -17.27 -22.27 -10.64
N PRO A 3 -15.95 -22.50 -10.80
CA PRO A 3 -15.27 -23.45 -9.93
C PRO A 3 -15.43 -23.04 -8.47
N ALA A 4 -15.77 -24.00 -7.62
CA ALA A 4 -15.93 -23.73 -6.20
C ALA A 4 -14.66 -23.18 -5.54
N SER A 5 -13.50 -23.44 -6.19
CA SER A 5 -12.20 -22.97 -5.70
C SER A 5 -11.84 -21.57 -6.17
N ALA A 6 -12.61 -20.96 -7.08
CA ALA A 6 -12.34 -19.60 -7.50
C ALA A 6 -12.71 -18.64 -6.36
N PRO A 7 -11.77 -17.78 -5.88
CA PRO A 7 -12.13 -16.80 -4.86
C PRO A 7 -13.23 -15.90 -5.40
N CYS A 8 -14.31 -15.82 -4.66
CA CYS A 8 -15.36 -14.88 -4.98
C CYS A 8 -14.85 -13.47 -4.75
N CYS A 9 -15.17 -12.52 -5.66
CA CYS A 9 -14.80 -11.13 -5.46
C CYS A 9 -15.28 -10.60 -4.12
N ASP A 10 -16.44 -11.07 -3.65
CA ASP A 10 -17.01 -10.67 -2.36
C ASP A 10 -16.16 -11.12 -1.19
N GLU A 11 -15.55 -12.30 -1.27
CA GLU A 11 -14.67 -12.79 -0.21
C GLU A 11 -13.42 -11.92 -0.09
N LEU A 12 -12.77 -11.61 -1.23
CA LEU A 12 -11.59 -10.77 -1.26
C LEU A 12 -11.92 -9.35 -0.81
N GLU A 13 -13.04 -8.80 -1.25
CA GLU A 13 -13.50 -7.49 -0.83
C GLU A 13 -13.74 -7.45 0.68
N THR A 14 -14.36 -8.49 1.23
CA THR A 14 -14.65 -8.57 2.65
C THR A 14 -13.36 -8.64 3.46
N ILE A 15 -12.41 -9.49 3.06
CA ILE A 15 -11.10 -9.59 3.73
C ILE A 15 -10.38 -8.25 3.69
N PHE A 16 -10.40 -7.59 2.54
CA PHE A 16 -9.77 -6.31 2.33
C PHE A 16 -10.37 -5.23 3.23
N ASP A 17 -11.71 -5.20 3.32
CA ASP A 17 -12.43 -4.23 4.15
C ASP A 17 -12.27 -4.48 5.65
N MET A 18 -12.06 -5.74 6.05
CA MET A 18 -11.89 -6.10 7.46
C MET A 18 -10.45 -5.91 7.95
N ALA A 19 -9.50 -5.69 7.05
CA ALA A 19 -8.11 -5.58 7.42
C ALA A 19 -7.87 -4.33 8.28
N PHE A 20 -7.29 -4.51 9.45
CA PHE A 20 -6.85 -3.40 10.30
C PHE A 20 -5.62 -2.71 9.72
N ASP A 21 -4.76 -3.49 9.08
CA ASP A 21 -3.57 -2.97 8.44
C ASP A 21 -3.95 -2.31 7.10
N GLN A 22 -3.14 -1.37 6.69
CA GLN A 22 -3.29 -0.72 5.40
C GLN A 22 -2.77 -1.66 4.31
N ILE A 23 -3.60 -1.89 3.30
CA ILE A 23 -3.23 -2.71 2.13
C ILE A 23 -3.42 -1.86 0.89
N THR A 24 -2.40 -1.83 0.03
CA THR A 24 -2.50 -1.17 -1.28
C THR A 24 -2.05 -2.13 -2.37
N ILE A 25 -2.71 -2.04 -3.52
CA ILE A 25 -2.34 -2.79 -4.71
C ILE A 25 -2.18 -1.77 -5.84
N ALA A 26 -0.98 -1.71 -6.41
CA ALA A 26 -0.69 -0.85 -7.55
C ALA A 26 -0.36 -1.68 -8.79
N ASP A 27 -0.49 -1.09 -9.96
CA ASP A 27 -0.08 -1.73 -11.21
C ASP A 27 1.41 -1.53 -11.46
N GLY A 28 1.89 -2.03 -12.60
CA GLY A 28 3.30 -1.92 -12.99
C GLY A 28 3.78 -0.50 -13.29
N ASN A 29 2.86 0.45 -13.42
CA ASN A 29 3.16 1.87 -13.61
C ASN A 29 3.09 2.67 -12.31
N GLY A 30 2.76 2.02 -11.21
CA GLY A 30 2.66 2.68 -9.91
C GLY A 30 1.31 3.34 -9.63
N VAL A 31 0.29 3.03 -10.42
CA VAL A 31 -1.06 3.54 -10.21
C VAL A 31 -1.79 2.66 -9.21
N PHE A 32 -2.34 3.25 -8.16
CA PHE A 32 -3.08 2.51 -7.15
C PHE A 32 -4.41 2.03 -7.71
N LEU A 33 -4.59 0.70 -7.73
CA LEU A 33 -5.80 0.06 -8.23
C LEU A 33 -6.80 -0.20 -7.13
N LYS A 34 -6.32 -0.58 -5.95
CA LYS A 34 -7.16 -0.95 -4.83
C LYS A 34 -6.43 -0.61 -3.54
N VAL A 35 -7.16 -0.01 -2.60
CA VAL A 35 -6.61 0.39 -1.31
C VAL A 35 -7.63 0.08 -0.22
N SER A 36 -7.17 -0.37 0.94
CA SER A 36 -8.06 -0.63 2.07
C SER A 36 -8.50 0.69 2.72
N LYS A 37 -9.58 0.61 3.52
CA LYS A 37 -10.17 1.81 4.13
C LYS A 37 -9.19 2.56 5.04
N ALA A 38 -8.28 1.85 5.68
CA ALA A 38 -7.30 2.45 6.57
C ALA A 38 -6.39 3.45 5.84
N CYS A 39 -6.25 3.35 4.52
CA CYS A 39 -5.36 4.22 3.75
C CYS A 39 -5.77 5.69 3.82
N ALA A 40 -7.07 5.99 3.83
CA ALA A 40 -7.53 7.37 3.89
C ALA A 40 -7.05 8.07 5.16
N GLN A 41 -7.20 7.41 6.30
CA GLN A 41 -6.77 7.97 7.58
C GLN A 41 -5.24 8.07 7.64
N ASN A 42 -4.56 7.03 7.20
CA ASN A 42 -3.10 6.98 7.30
C ASN A 42 -2.43 7.97 6.35
N PHE A 43 -2.91 8.09 5.13
CA PHE A 43 -2.35 9.05 4.16
C PHE A 43 -2.86 10.48 4.39
N GLY A 44 -4.00 10.64 5.05
CA GLY A 44 -4.57 11.96 5.30
C GLY A 44 -5.29 12.55 4.09
N ILE A 45 -5.72 11.72 3.14
CA ILE A 45 -6.50 12.14 1.98
C ILE A 45 -7.62 11.12 1.73
N PRO A 46 -8.73 11.53 1.07
CA PRO A 46 -9.83 10.61 0.81
C PRO A 46 -9.43 9.44 -0.11
N LEU A 47 -10.12 8.29 0.04
CA LEU A 47 -9.85 7.10 -0.77
C LEU A 47 -9.96 7.36 -2.27
N ASP A 48 -10.92 8.18 -2.69
CA ASP A 48 -11.13 8.49 -4.11
C ASP A 48 -9.99 9.32 -4.70
N GLN A 49 -9.15 9.93 -3.87
CA GLN A 49 -7.94 10.62 -4.32
C GLN A 49 -6.71 9.73 -4.32
N ILE A 50 -6.81 8.55 -3.72
CA ILE A 50 -5.72 7.55 -3.71
C ILE A 50 -5.91 6.57 -4.88
N ILE A 51 -7.11 6.03 -5.03
CA ILE A 51 -7.42 5.09 -6.12
C ILE A 51 -7.30 5.82 -7.46
N GLY A 52 -6.52 5.27 -8.36
CA GLY A 52 -6.23 5.88 -9.65
C GLY A 52 -5.10 6.88 -9.64
N ALA A 53 -4.56 7.22 -8.47
CA ALA A 53 -3.43 8.13 -8.36
C ALA A 53 -2.11 7.38 -8.56
N SER A 54 -1.10 8.08 -9.05
CA SER A 54 0.24 7.55 -9.19
C SER A 54 1.01 7.69 -7.88
N ALA A 55 1.68 6.61 -7.47
CA ALA A 55 2.54 6.64 -6.29
C ALA A 55 3.67 7.66 -6.45
N PHE A 56 4.17 7.85 -7.68
CA PHE A 56 5.18 8.88 -7.97
C PHE A 56 4.64 10.28 -7.67
N ASP A 57 3.41 10.55 -8.09
CA ASP A 57 2.80 11.87 -7.88
C ASP A 57 2.51 12.13 -6.41
N LEU A 58 2.00 11.11 -5.69
CA LEU A 58 1.73 11.26 -4.26
C LEU A 58 3.00 11.49 -3.46
N GLU A 59 4.11 10.86 -3.84
CA GLU A 59 5.41 11.11 -3.21
C GLU A 59 5.86 12.55 -3.46
N LYS A 60 5.73 13.03 -4.68
CA LYS A 60 6.07 14.43 -5.03
C LYS A 60 5.23 15.43 -4.24
N GLN A 61 3.96 15.11 -4.01
CA GLN A 61 3.05 15.99 -3.27
C GLN A 61 3.28 15.93 -1.77
N GLY A 62 4.15 15.06 -1.29
CA GLY A 62 4.44 14.91 0.13
C GLY A 62 3.40 14.15 0.92
N ILE A 63 2.52 13.38 0.25
CA ILE A 63 1.56 12.52 0.94
C ILE A 63 2.29 11.50 1.80
N PHE A 64 3.44 11.03 1.33
CA PHE A 64 4.39 10.26 2.12
C PHE A 64 5.81 10.68 1.72
N ASP A 65 6.76 10.52 2.64
CA ASP A 65 8.15 10.93 2.41
C ASP A 65 8.87 10.01 1.43
N VAL A 66 8.62 8.71 1.51
CA VAL A 66 9.19 7.70 0.62
C VAL A 66 8.08 6.75 0.20
N SER A 67 7.94 6.52 -1.09
CA SER A 67 6.96 5.56 -1.59
C SER A 67 7.56 4.16 -1.66
N THR A 68 6.94 3.22 -0.95
CA THR A 68 7.31 1.80 -1.04
C THR A 68 7.05 1.29 -2.45
N THR A 69 5.93 1.68 -3.06
CA THR A 69 5.61 1.28 -4.43
C THR A 69 6.68 1.73 -5.41
N VAL A 70 7.12 2.99 -5.34
CA VAL A 70 8.18 3.52 -6.21
C VAL A 70 9.48 2.74 -5.99
N THR A 71 9.83 2.45 -4.74
CA THR A 71 11.05 1.72 -4.41
C THR A 71 11.01 0.30 -4.98
N VAL A 72 9.89 -0.40 -4.86
CA VAL A 72 9.71 -1.74 -5.44
C VAL A 72 9.82 -1.69 -6.96
N LEU A 73 9.21 -0.70 -7.60
CA LEU A 73 9.28 -0.54 -9.05
C LEU A 73 10.71 -0.33 -9.54
N ARG A 74 11.49 0.46 -8.80
CA ARG A 74 12.88 0.76 -9.17
C ARG A 74 13.81 -0.42 -8.96
N THR A 75 13.63 -1.14 -7.84
CA THR A 75 14.54 -2.23 -7.47
C THR A 75 14.09 -3.59 -7.97
N GLN A 76 12.79 -3.74 -8.25
CA GLN A 76 12.15 -5.01 -8.60
C GLN A 76 12.32 -6.09 -7.52
N GLN A 77 12.48 -5.66 -6.28
CA GLN A 77 12.68 -6.52 -5.12
C GLN A 77 11.70 -6.14 -4.02
N SER A 78 11.42 -7.10 -3.14
CA SER A 78 10.67 -6.83 -1.93
C SER A 78 11.45 -5.89 -1.03
N VAL A 79 10.75 -4.94 -0.40
CA VAL A 79 11.37 -3.98 0.51
C VAL A 79 10.51 -3.85 1.77
N THR A 80 11.17 -3.48 2.87
CA THR A 80 10.49 -3.09 4.11
C THR A 80 11.11 -1.77 4.55
N LEU A 81 10.28 -0.77 4.78
CA LEU A 81 10.77 0.55 5.20
C LEU A 81 9.75 1.25 6.09
N VAL A 82 10.18 2.31 6.74
CA VAL A 82 9.30 3.19 7.53
C VAL A 82 8.93 4.38 6.65
N GLN A 83 7.64 4.65 6.60
CA GLN A 83 7.04 5.73 5.80
C GLN A 83 6.38 6.72 6.73
N LYS A 84 6.63 8.01 6.53
CA LYS A 84 5.94 9.08 7.23
C LYS A 84 4.92 9.70 6.28
N THR A 85 3.70 9.88 6.75
CA THR A 85 2.60 10.35 5.90
C THR A 85 2.19 11.77 6.27
N LYS A 86 1.52 12.44 5.31
CA LYS A 86 0.90 13.75 5.54
C LYS A 86 -0.10 13.70 6.68
N GLY A 87 -0.75 12.55 6.90
CA GLY A 87 -1.68 12.35 8.00
C GLY A 87 -1.01 12.28 9.38
N GLY A 88 0.31 12.45 9.46
CA GLY A 88 1.05 12.44 10.72
C GLY A 88 1.33 11.05 11.25
N ARG A 89 1.24 10.04 10.41
CA ARG A 89 1.43 8.65 10.81
C ARG A 89 2.79 8.14 10.39
N LYS A 90 3.35 7.25 11.21
CA LYS A 90 4.53 6.45 10.85
C LYS A 90 4.07 5.04 10.57
N LEU A 91 4.38 4.54 9.38
CA LEU A 91 3.95 3.24 8.92
C LEU A 91 5.17 2.36 8.67
N LEU A 92 5.12 1.13 9.17
CA LEU A 92 6.07 0.10 8.77
C LEU A 92 5.46 -0.61 7.56
N VAL A 93 6.08 -0.47 6.40
CA VAL A 93 5.51 -0.92 5.13
C VAL A 93 6.37 -2.03 4.55
N SER A 94 5.75 -3.13 4.17
CA SER A 94 6.37 -4.19 3.39
C SER A 94 5.75 -4.21 2.01
N GLY A 95 6.58 -4.07 0.98
CA GLY A 95 6.14 -4.08 -0.40
C GLY A 95 6.74 -5.26 -1.16
N LYS A 96 5.95 -5.85 -2.04
CA LYS A 96 6.35 -7.01 -2.81
C LYS A 96 5.92 -6.86 -4.26
N PRO A 97 6.84 -7.13 -5.24
CA PRO A 97 6.46 -7.14 -6.64
C PRO A 97 5.84 -8.47 -7.02
N LEU A 98 4.89 -8.44 -7.93
CA LEU A 98 4.38 -9.62 -8.62
C LEU A 98 4.73 -9.52 -10.10
N PHE A 99 5.23 -10.63 -10.65
CA PHE A 99 5.66 -10.71 -12.04
C PHE A 99 4.73 -11.62 -12.82
N ASP A 100 4.55 -11.33 -14.10
CA ASP A 100 3.82 -12.24 -14.99
C ASP A 100 4.72 -13.39 -15.47
N SER A 101 4.17 -14.25 -16.32
CA SER A 101 4.91 -15.41 -16.83
C SER A 101 6.11 -15.03 -17.71
N GLN A 102 6.17 -13.79 -18.16
CA GLN A 102 7.26 -13.28 -18.99
C GLN A 102 8.27 -12.46 -18.18
N GLY A 103 8.14 -12.47 -16.87
CA GLY A 103 9.06 -11.75 -15.97
C GLY A 103 8.84 -10.26 -15.86
N ARG A 104 7.69 -9.75 -16.33
CA ARG A 104 7.37 -8.33 -16.22
C ARG A 104 6.66 -8.05 -14.90
N LEU A 105 7.06 -6.98 -14.23
CA LEU A 105 6.41 -6.57 -13.00
C LEU A 105 5.04 -5.99 -13.32
N VAL A 106 3.98 -6.63 -12.82
CA VAL A 106 2.60 -6.25 -13.13
C VAL A 106 1.83 -5.70 -11.94
N ARG A 107 2.28 -6.00 -10.72
CA ARG A 107 1.61 -5.53 -9.50
C ARG A 107 2.64 -5.26 -8.42
N VAL A 108 2.34 -4.30 -7.56
CA VAL A 108 3.05 -4.09 -6.30
C VAL A 108 2.01 -4.16 -5.19
N ILE A 109 2.23 -5.04 -4.23
CA ILE A 109 1.35 -5.18 -3.07
C ILE A 109 2.10 -4.68 -1.86
N ASN A 110 1.50 -3.74 -1.13
CA ASN A 110 2.05 -3.21 0.10
C ASN A 110 1.10 -3.51 1.26
N ILE A 111 1.67 -3.96 2.36
CA ILE A 111 0.96 -4.11 3.63
C ILE A 111 1.70 -3.27 4.64
N SER A 112 0.98 -2.41 5.36
CA SER A 112 1.60 -1.53 6.34
C SER A 112 0.88 -1.57 7.66
N ARG A 113 1.67 -1.44 8.72
CA ARG A 113 1.19 -1.31 10.09
C ARG A 113 1.49 0.09 10.58
N ASP A 114 0.51 0.71 11.23
CA ASP A 114 0.71 2.00 11.88
C ASP A 114 1.50 1.79 13.17
N ILE A 115 2.71 2.34 13.24
CA ILE A 115 3.61 2.24 14.39
C ILE A 115 3.76 3.60 15.09
N THR A 116 2.86 4.54 14.82
CA THR A 116 2.96 5.91 15.36
C THR A 116 3.04 5.92 16.89
N LEU A 117 2.19 5.12 17.54
CA LEU A 117 2.15 5.08 19.01
C LEU A 117 3.45 4.50 19.58
N GLU A 118 3.92 3.39 19.03
CA GLU A 118 5.15 2.72 19.49
C GLU A 118 6.37 3.63 19.34
N GLU A 119 6.44 4.34 18.21
CA GLU A 119 7.54 5.28 17.97
C GLU A 119 7.48 6.48 18.91
N SER A 120 6.29 7.01 19.20
CA SER A 120 6.12 8.11 20.14
C SER A 120 6.54 7.70 21.56
N LEU A 121 6.19 6.49 21.97
CA LEU A 121 6.59 5.96 23.30
C LEU A 121 8.10 5.81 23.39
N LYS A 122 8.76 5.38 22.32
CA LYS A 122 10.22 5.28 22.28
C LYS A 122 10.88 6.64 22.45
N GLU A 123 10.33 7.67 21.81
CA GLU A 123 10.90 9.02 21.88
C GLU A 123 10.79 9.63 23.28
N GLU A 124 9.83 9.19 24.07
CA GLU A 124 9.64 9.67 25.45
C GLU A 124 10.58 8.99 26.45
N LEU A 125 11.15 7.88 26.09
CA LEU A 125 12.10 7.15 26.94
C LEU A 125 13.52 7.65 26.72
#